data_faebfc26906a13b33df0dd0c7ea02c50
#
_entry.id   faebfc26906a13b33df0dd0c7ea02c50
#
_cell.length_a   1.000
_cell.length_b   1.000
_cell.length_c   1.000
_cell.angle_alpha   90.00
_cell.angle_beta   90.00
_cell.angle_gamma   90.00
#
_symmetry.space_group_name_H-M   'P 1'
#
loop_
_entity.id
_entity.type
_entity.pdbx_description
1 polymer ?
#
loop_
_entity_poly.entity_id
_entity_poly.type
_entity_poly.pdbx_seq_one_letter_code
_entity_poly.pdbx_strand_id
1 'polypeptide(L)'
;MSGNRPEWMILDVVPVIPPDIRPMVQLDGGRFATSDLNDLYRRVINRNNRLKKLLELNAPEIIIRNEKRMLQESVDALIDNGRRGRPVTGPNNRALKSLSDMLKGKQGRFRQNLLGKRVDYSGRSVIVVGPELKMYQCGLPKEMALELFKPFVMKRLVETKAEQNIKSEEKLLSVQRTMFGTHLKL
;
A
#
# COMPACT_ATOMS: atom_id res chain seq x y z
N MET A 1 36.72 -0.25 -12.24
CA MET A 1 36.19 1.07 -11.81
C MET A 1 34.70 1.06 -12.09
N SER A 2 33.84 1.42 -11.13
CA SER A 2 32.37 1.28 -11.22
C SER A 2 31.67 2.24 -12.19
N GLY A 3 32.40 3.17 -12.81
CA GLY A 3 31.82 4.20 -13.70
C GLY A 3 30.93 5.25 -13.02
N ASN A 4 30.69 5.13 -11.72
CA ASN A 4 29.90 6.08 -10.96
C ASN A 4 30.67 7.36 -10.69
N ARG A 5 30.02 8.51 -10.92
CA ARG A 5 30.60 9.83 -10.67
C ARG A 5 30.14 10.37 -9.31
N PRO A 6 31.02 10.98 -8.50
CA PRO A 6 30.66 11.53 -7.19
C PRO A 6 29.57 12.61 -7.26
N GLU A 7 29.54 13.41 -8.32
CA GLU A 7 28.53 14.46 -8.51
C GLU A 7 27.09 13.93 -8.60
N TRP A 8 26.89 12.65 -8.95
CA TRP A 8 25.57 12.03 -8.98
C TRP A 8 24.93 11.85 -7.59
N MET A 9 25.70 12.06 -6.52
CA MET A 9 25.17 12.07 -5.15
C MET A 9 24.43 13.39 -4.82
N ILE A 10 24.56 14.42 -5.65
CA ILE A 10 23.91 15.72 -5.48
C ILE A 10 22.68 15.73 -6.38
N LEU A 11 21.54 16.06 -5.80
CA LEU A 11 20.28 16.16 -6.54
C LEU A 11 20.06 17.61 -6.98
N ASP A 12 20.04 17.88 -8.28
CA ASP A 12 19.68 19.18 -8.84
C ASP A 12 18.15 19.34 -8.90
N VAL A 13 17.44 18.22 -9.09
CA VAL A 13 15.99 18.17 -9.21
C VAL A 13 15.45 17.06 -8.31
N VAL A 14 14.43 17.38 -7.52
CA VAL A 14 13.71 16.38 -6.72
C VAL A 14 12.60 15.76 -7.54
N PRO A 15 12.64 14.44 -7.83
CA PRO A 15 11.58 13.80 -8.58
C PRO A 15 10.28 13.73 -7.79
N VAL A 16 9.16 13.92 -8.47
CA VAL A 16 7.82 13.81 -7.89
C VAL A 16 7.17 12.51 -8.35
N ILE A 17 6.75 11.68 -7.41
CA ILE A 17 6.07 10.43 -7.74
C ILE A 17 4.67 10.70 -8.30
N PRO A 18 4.13 9.80 -9.16
CA PRO A 18 2.81 9.93 -9.74
C PRO A 18 1.69 10.08 -8.69
N PRO A 19 0.60 10.79 -9.02
CA PRO A 19 -0.53 11.01 -8.10
C PRO A 19 -1.18 9.74 -7.56
N ASP A 20 -1.22 8.67 -8.36
CA ASP A 20 -1.83 7.40 -7.97
C ASP A 20 -1.15 6.74 -6.76
N ILE A 21 0.15 7.00 -6.57
CA ILE A 21 0.92 6.47 -5.44
C ILE A 21 0.75 7.33 -4.18
N ARG A 22 0.29 8.59 -4.34
CA ARG A 22 0.02 9.55 -3.26
C ARG A 22 -1.40 10.12 -3.37
N PRO A 23 -2.44 9.29 -3.31
CA PRO A 23 -3.80 9.71 -3.61
C PRO A 23 -4.32 10.76 -2.62
N MET A 24 -5.21 11.59 -3.13
CA MET A 24 -6.05 12.49 -2.35
C MET A 24 -7.50 12.09 -2.60
N VAL A 25 -8.18 11.61 -1.57
CA VAL A 25 -9.54 11.09 -1.66
C VAL A 25 -10.49 12.02 -0.90
N GLN A 26 -11.59 12.38 -1.54
CA GLN A 26 -12.65 13.14 -0.89
C GLN A 26 -13.47 12.21 0.00
N LEU A 27 -13.63 12.59 1.25
CA LEU A 27 -14.49 11.92 2.23
C LEU A 27 -15.86 12.60 2.26
N ASP A 28 -16.85 11.89 2.80
CA ASP A 28 -18.16 12.44 3.06
C ASP A 28 -18.06 13.70 3.96
N GLY A 29 -18.80 14.75 3.60
CA GLY A 29 -18.75 16.04 4.30
C GLY A 29 -17.68 17.01 3.80
N GLY A 30 -17.14 16.83 2.58
CA GLY A 30 -16.23 17.78 1.92
C GLY A 30 -14.80 17.80 2.49
N ARG A 31 -14.45 16.83 3.32
CA ARG A 31 -13.09 16.67 3.83
C ARG A 31 -12.26 15.83 2.86
N PHE A 32 -10.96 16.10 2.80
CA PHE A 32 -10.02 15.33 1.99
C PHE A 32 -9.09 14.51 2.88
N ALA A 33 -9.02 13.21 2.60
CA ALA A 33 -7.94 12.36 3.11
C ALA A 33 -6.78 12.41 2.12
N THR A 34 -5.61 12.80 2.57
CA THR A 34 -4.43 12.93 1.73
C THR A 34 -3.30 12.06 2.25
N SER A 35 -2.45 11.58 1.34
CA SER A 35 -1.22 10.90 1.71
C SER A 35 -0.25 11.85 2.42
N ASP A 36 0.49 11.34 3.40
CA ASP A 36 1.52 12.10 4.12
C ASP A 36 2.60 12.68 3.18
N LEU A 37 2.85 12.00 2.04
CA LEU A 37 3.80 12.47 1.02
C LEU A 37 3.39 13.80 0.41
N ASN A 38 2.10 14.05 0.22
CA ASN A 38 1.63 15.35 -0.31
C ASN A 38 2.00 16.50 0.62
N ASP A 39 1.93 16.28 1.94
CA ASP A 39 2.35 17.28 2.92
C ASP A 39 3.86 17.52 2.88
N LEU A 40 4.65 16.45 2.74
CA LEU A 40 6.11 16.55 2.64
C LEU A 40 6.52 17.27 1.35
N TYR A 41 5.93 16.95 0.20
CA TYR A 41 6.17 17.69 -1.05
C TYR A 41 5.75 19.16 -0.96
N ARG A 42 4.61 19.45 -0.37
CA ARG A 42 4.13 20.82 -0.15
C ARG A 42 5.12 21.64 0.68
N ARG A 43 5.73 21.06 1.72
CA ARG A 43 6.77 21.69 2.53
C ARG A 43 8.01 22.04 1.70
N VAL A 44 8.48 21.10 0.87
CA VAL A 44 9.62 21.34 -0.03
C VAL A 44 9.33 22.48 -1.00
N ILE A 45 8.16 22.46 -1.66
CA ILE A 45 7.76 23.49 -2.63
C ILE A 45 7.66 24.87 -1.95
N ASN A 46 7.02 24.94 -0.78
CA ASN A 46 6.87 26.21 -0.05
C ASN A 46 8.22 26.78 0.38
N ARG A 47 9.15 25.94 0.87
CA ARG A 47 10.51 26.39 1.22
C ARG A 47 11.30 26.84 0.01
N ASN A 48 11.21 26.10 -1.10
CA ASN A 48 11.85 26.48 -2.35
C ASN A 48 11.34 27.83 -2.89
N ASN A 49 10.02 28.02 -2.92
CA ASN A 49 9.42 29.29 -3.35
C ASN A 49 9.80 30.45 -2.45
N ARG A 50 9.88 30.22 -1.14
CA ARG A 50 10.33 31.23 -0.19
C ARG A 50 11.80 31.59 -0.42
N LEU A 51 12.68 30.60 -0.59
CA LEU A 51 14.09 30.83 -0.89
C LEU A 51 14.25 31.62 -2.19
N LYS A 52 13.51 31.27 -3.25
CA LYS A 52 13.53 31.99 -4.53
C LYS A 52 13.17 33.47 -4.35
N LYS A 53 12.09 33.77 -3.64
CA LYS A 53 11.69 35.15 -3.33
C LYS A 53 12.75 35.91 -2.54
N LEU A 54 13.41 35.30 -1.56
CA LEU A 54 14.46 35.92 -0.77
C LEU A 54 15.71 36.25 -1.60
N LEU A 55 16.03 35.38 -2.57
CA LEU A 55 17.12 35.64 -3.52
C LEU A 55 16.80 36.81 -4.47
N GLU A 56 15.56 36.85 -4.99
CA GLU A 56 15.09 37.94 -5.84
C GLU A 56 15.10 39.31 -5.11
N LEU A 57 14.80 39.29 -3.82
CA LEU A 57 14.80 40.51 -2.96
C LEU A 57 16.18 40.91 -2.41
N ASN A 58 17.25 40.20 -2.79
CA ASN A 58 18.58 40.38 -2.25
C ASN A 58 18.62 40.46 -0.71
N ALA A 59 17.90 39.55 -0.06
CA ALA A 59 17.85 39.50 1.40
C ALA A 59 19.25 39.29 2.03
N PRO A 60 19.46 39.66 3.31
CA PRO A 60 20.72 39.41 3.99
C PRO A 60 21.17 37.94 3.92
N GLU A 61 22.46 37.73 3.72
CA GLU A 61 23.04 36.41 3.50
C GLU A 61 22.72 35.43 4.64
N ILE A 62 22.64 35.89 5.87
CA ILE A 62 22.33 35.08 7.04
C ILE A 62 20.92 34.45 6.95
N ILE A 63 19.96 35.21 6.40
CA ILE A 63 18.58 34.73 6.18
C ILE A 63 18.55 33.72 5.05
N ILE A 64 19.24 33.99 3.94
CA ILE A 64 19.35 33.08 2.79
C ILE A 64 19.99 31.77 3.22
N ARG A 65 21.07 31.80 3.98
CA ARG A 65 21.76 30.60 4.49
C ARG A 65 20.85 29.77 5.39
N ASN A 66 20.07 30.40 6.23
CA ASN A 66 19.12 29.72 7.11
C ASN A 66 17.98 29.07 6.30
N GLU A 67 17.45 29.76 5.29
CA GLU A 67 16.37 29.18 4.44
C GLU A 67 16.89 28.04 3.57
N LYS A 68 18.14 28.09 3.06
CA LYS A 68 18.79 26.95 2.39
C LYS A 68 18.87 25.73 3.31
N ARG A 69 19.26 25.94 4.59
CA ARG A 69 19.28 24.85 5.58
C ARG A 69 17.88 24.25 5.80
N MET A 70 16.86 25.11 5.92
CA MET A 70 15.47 24.67 6.12
C MET A 70 14.91 23.94 4.89
N LEU A 71 15.31 24.32 3.68
CA LEU A 71 14.98 23.60 2.45
C LEU A 71 15.62 22.21 2.46
N GLN A 72 16.91 22.11 2.80
CA GLN A 72 17.60 20.83 2.93
C GLN A 72 16.92 19.91 3.94
N GLU A 73 16.55 20.42 5.11
CA GLU A 73 15.79 19.67 6.13
C GLU A 73 14.44 19.15 5.59
N SER A 74 13.77 19.93 4.74
CA SER A 74 12.50 19.51 4.12
C SER A 74 12.70 18.37 3.11
N VAL A 75 13.79 18.40 2.35
CA VAL A 75 14.15 17.33 1.42
C VAL A 75 14.60 16.07 2.18
N ASP A 76 15.39 16.22 3.23
CA ASP A 76 15.80 15.11 4.09
C ASP A 76 14.58 14.41 4.71
N ALA A 77 13.59 15.18 5.18
CA ALA A 77 12.33 14.63 5.70
C ALA A 77 11.47 13.92 4.64
N LEU A 78 11.48 14.39 3.40
CA LEU A 78 10.78 13.72 2.30
C LEU A 78 11.38 12.34 2.01
N ILE A 79 12.70 12.23 2.04
CA ILE A 79 13.42 10.98 1.73
C ILE A 79 13.36 10.02 2.91
N ASP A 80 13.77 10.44 4.10
CA ASP A 80 13.78 9.60 5.31
C ASP A 80 13.50 10.46 6.57
N ASN A 81 12.22 10.57 6.92
CA ASN A 81 11.77 11.39 8.03
C ASN A 81 12.22 10.83 9.37
N GLY A 82 12.90 11.65 10.17
CA GLY A 82 13.41 11.29 11.49
C GLY A 82 14.82 10.71 11.50
N ARG A 83 15.49 10.59 10.37
CA ARG A 83 16.89 10.17 10.31
C ARG A 83 17.83 11.24 10.89
N ARG A 84 17.53 12.51 10.67
CA ARG A 84 18.25 13.66 11.22
C ARG A 84 17.34 14.50 12.11
N GLY A 85 17.55 14.43 13.40
CA GLY A 85 16.81 15.24 14.36
C GLY A 85 15.37 14.78 14.61
N ARG A 86 14.52 15.70 15.01
CA ARG A 86 13.11 15.40 15.28
C ARG A 86 12.34 15.16 13.99
N PRO A 87 11.54 14.07 13.93
CA PRO A 87 10.72 13.82 12.76
C PRO A 87 9.68 14.92 12.57
N VAL A 88 9.37 15.21 11.32
CA VAL A 88 8.25 16.06 10.96
C VAL A 88 6.95 15.34 11.29
N THR A 89 6.11 15.99 12.09
CA THR A 89 4.85 15.43 12.55
C THR A 89 3.65 16.09 11.88
N GLY A 90 2.57 15.34 11.77
CA GLY A 90 1.26 15.79 11.38
C GLY A 90 0.35 16.04 12.61
N PRO A 91 -0.97 16.05 12.41
CA PRO A 91 -1.94 16.11 13.50
C PRO A 91 -1.69 14.99 14.53
N ASN A 92 -1.94 15.28 15.82
CA ASN A 92 -1.74 14.35 16.94
C ASN A 92 -0.29 13.88 17.15
N ASN A 93 0.70 14.70 16.78
CA ASN A 93 2.14 14.39 16.91
C ASN A 93 2.59 13.08 16.24
N ARG A 94 1.81 12.54 15.31
CA ARG A 94 2.18 11.38 14.50
C ARG A 94 3.25 11.78 13.49
N ALA A 95 4.38 11.05 13.45
CA ALA A 95 5.39 11.25 12.43
C ALA A 95 4.83 10.97 11.02
N LEU A 96 5.11 11.85 10.07
CA LEU A 96 4.69 11.68 8.68
C LEU A 96 5.50 10.57 8.02
N LYS A 97 4.83 9.74 7.23
CA LYS A 97 5.44 8.62 6.51
C LYS A 97 6.20 9.12 5.29
N SER A 98 7.53 8.95 5.29
CA SER A 98 8.43 9.35 4.21
C SER A 98 8.51 8.32 3.08
N LEU A 99 9.23 8.64 1.99
CA LEU A 99 9.49 7.71 0.89
C LEU A 99 10.21 6.44 1.36
N SER A 100 11.21 6.58 2.24
CA SER A 100 11.92 5.43 2.83
C SER A 100 10.99 4.53 3.64
N ASP A 101 10.05 5.11 4.39
CA ASP A 101 9.08 4.36 5.20
C ASP A 101 8.07 3.56 4.35
N MET A 102 7.86 3.96 3.10
CA MET A 102 7.04 3.18 2.15
C MET A 102 7.73 1.91 1.67
N LEU A 103 9.05 1.86 1.72
CA LEU A 103 9.86 0.73 1.23
C LEU A 103 10.27 -0.21 2.35
N LYS A 104 10.62 0.33 3.53
CA LYS A 104 11.14 -0.43 4.67
C LYS A 104 10.06 -1.03 5.57
N GLY A 105 10.45 -2.02 6.35
CA GLY A 105 9.62 -2.64 7.40
C GLY A 105 8.63 -3.69 6.88
N LYS A 106 7.79 -4.20 7.81
CA LYS A 106 6.82 -5.28 7.52
C LYS A 106 5.72 -4.84 6.55
N GLN A 107 5.36 -3.56 6.57
CA GLN A 107 4.33 -2.97 5.71
C GLN A 107 4.91 -2.26 4.49
N GLY A 108 6.24 -2.33 4.30
CA GLY A 108 6.90 -1.76 3.14
C GLY A 108 6.67 -2.57 1.88
N ARG A 109 6.87 -1.94 0.73
CA ARG A 109 6.66 -2.54 -0.60
C ARG A 109 7.43 -3.83 -0.81
N PHE A 110 8.67 -3.90 -0.31
CA PHE A 110 9.48 -5.11 -0.47
C PHE A 110 8.83 -6.32 0.18
N ARG A 111 8.43 -6.23 1.45
CA ARG A 111 7.88 -7.37 2.19
C ARG A 111 6.41 -7.63 1.87
N GLN A 112 5.64 -6.61 1.57
CA GLN A 112 4.19 -6.74 1.41
C GLN A 112 3.76 -7.02 -0.04
N ASN A 113 4.52 -6.55 -1.04
CA ASN A 113 4.10 -6.61 -2.43
C ASN A 113 5.10 -7.31 -3.37
N LEU A 114 6.40 -7.37 -3.01
CA LEU A 114 7.44 -7.98 -3.85
C LEU A 114 7.82 -9.38 -3.39
N LEU A 115 8.14 -9.58 -2.13
CA LEU A 115 8.49 -10.90 -1.57
C LEU A 115 7.28 -11.80 -1.37
N GLY A 116 6.10 -11.25 -1.33
CA GLY A 116 4.84 -11.97 -1.23
C GLY A 116 3.69 -11.05 -1.59
N LYS A 117 2.65 -11.62 -2.19
CA LYS A 117 1.42 -10.91 -2.55
C LYS A 117 0.23 -11.62 -1.95
N ARG A 118 -0.82 -10.88 -1.63
CA ARG A 118 -2.12 -11.47 -1.39
C ARG A 118 -2.65 -12.00 -2.71
N VAL A 119 -3.10 -13.23 -2.70
CA VAL A 119 -3.63 -13.90 -3.88
C VAL A 119 -5.06 -14.34 -3.61
N ASP A 120 -5.86 -14.44 -4.67
CA ASP A 120 -7.21 -14.96 -4.62
C ASP A 120 -7.19 -16.48 -4.41
N TYR A 121 -8.31 -17.06 -4.02
CA TYR A 121 -8.47 -18.50 -3.76
C TYR A 121 -7.45 -19.06 -2.78
N SER A 122 -7.10 -18.29 -1.76
CA SER A 122 -6.23 -18.69 -0.66
C SER A 122 -6.89 -18.40 0.68
N GLY A 123 -6.60 -19.21 1.68
CA GLY A 123 -7.17 -19.07 3.00
C GLY A 123 -6.19 -19.48 4.10
N ARG A 124 -6.45 -19.01 5.31
CA ARG A 124 -5.68 -19.38 6.50
C ARG A 124 -6.62 -19.58 7.67
N SER A 125 -6.44 -20.70 8.38
CA SER A 125 -7.22 -21.02 9.56
C SER A 125 -6.36 -21.70 10.62
N VAL A 126 -6.92 -21.89 11.79
CA VAL A 126 -6.30 -22.65 12.87
C VAL A 126 -6.35 -24.15 12.52
N ILE A 127 -5.25 -24.85 12.81
CA ILE A 127 -5.17 -26.31 12.63
C ILE A 127 -5.52 -26.95 13.97
N VAL A 128 -6.45 -27.89 13.92
CA VAL A 128 -6.89 -28.70 15.07
C VAL A 128 -6.75 -30.18 14.77
N VAL A 129 -6.70 -31.00 15.79
CA VAL A 129 -6.66 -32.46 15.65
C VAL A 129 -7.98 -33.00 15.11
N GLY A 130 -7.93 -33.99 14.21
CA GLY A 130 -9.09 -34.68 13.66
C GLY A 130 -8.90 -36.21 13.78
N PRO A 131 -9.26 -36.81 14.92
CA PRO A 131 -8.98 -38.24 15.18
C PRO A 131 -9.69 -39.21 14.20
N GLU A 132 -10.74 -38.72 13.55
CA GLU A 132 -11.50 -39.54 12.56
C GLU A 132 -10.87 -39.50 11.15
N LEU A 133 -9.85 -38.65 10.93
CA LEU A 133 -9.21 -38.47 9.64
C LEU A 133 -8.01 -39.42 9.50
N LYS A 134 -7.87 -40.00 8.30
CA LYS A 134 -6.69 -40.78 7.93
C LYS A 134 -5.51 -39.84 7.69
N MET A 135 -4.27 -40.38 7.74
CA MET A 135 -3.04 -39.55 7.60
C MET A 135 -2.97 -38.69 6.32
N TYR A 136 -3.61 -39.13 5.26
CA TYR A 136 -3.67 -38.45 3.96
C TYR A 136 -4.92 -37.56 3.78
N GLN A 137 -5.79 -37.46 4.79
CA GLN A 137 -7.01 -36.67 4.74
C GLN A 137 -6.87 -35.38 5.51
N CYS A 138 -7.47 -34.34 4.98
CA CYS A 138 -7.55 -33.03 5.61
C CYS A 138 -9.02 -32.57 5.61
N GLY A 139 -9.50 -32.11 6.75
CA GLY A 139 -10.82 -31.51 6.87
C GLY A 139 -10.73 -29.99 6.66
N LEU A 140 -11.55 -29.46 5.77
CA LEU A 140 -11.67 -28.02 5.54
C LEU A 140 -13.07 -27.55 5.93
N PRO A 141 -13.22 -26.34 6.52
CA PRO A 141 -14.51 -25.73 6.70
C PRO A 141 -15.23 -25.57 5.35
N LYS A 142 -16.51 -25.93 5.31
CA LYS A 142 -17.32 -25.92 4.08
C LYS A 142 -17.28 -24.57 3.36
N GLU A 143 -17.43 -23.48 4.08
CA GLU A 143 -17.41 -22.13 3.53
C GLU A 143 -16.06 -21.80 2.86
N MET A 144 -14.95 -22.18 3.51
CA MET A 144 -13.62 -22.04 2.95
C MET A 144 -13.45 -22.89 1.68
N ALA A 145 -13.89 -24.14 1.72
CA ALA A 145 -13.79 -25.04 0.58
C ALA A 145 -14.57 -24.52 -0.64
N LEU A 146 -15.77 -24.01 -0.43
CA LEU A 146 -16.59 -23.43 -1.51
C LEU A 146 -15.91 -22.23 -2.18
N GLU A 147 -15.30 -21.37 -1.40
CA GLU A 147 -14.61 -20.17 -1.95
C GLU A 147 -13.30 -20.56 -2.67
N LEU A 148 -12.51 -21.47 -2.09
CA LEU A 148 -11.26 -21.94 -2.68
C LEU A 148 -11.45 -22.70 -4.00
N PHE A 149 -12.49 -23.53 -4.07
CA PHE A 149 -12.78 -24.37 -5.23
C PHE A 149 -13.80 -23.75 -6.20
N LYS A 150 -14.23 -22.53 -5.96
CA LYS A 150 -15.19 -21.82 -6.82
C LYS A 150 -14.87 -21.91 -8.32
N PRO A 151 -13.62 -21.68 -8.81
CA PRO A 151 -13.31 -21.78 -10.23
C PRO A 151 -13.51 -23.19 -10.80
N PHE A 152 -13.18 -24.22 -10.02
CA PHE A 152 -13.32 -25.61 -10.45
C PHE A 152 -14.80 -26.04 -10.53
N VAL A 153 -15.60 -25.58 -9.56
CA VAL A 153 -17.05 -25.82 -9.56
C VAL A 153 -17.70 -25.13 -10.76
N MET A 154 -17.34 -23.87 -11.02
CA MET A 154 -17.83 -23.13 -12.18
C MET A 154 -17.48 -23.83 -13.49
N LYS A 155 -16.22 -24.26 -13.66
CA LYS A 155 -15.80 -25.04 -14.83
C LYS A 155 -16.67 -26.31 -15.03
N ARG A 156 -16.91 -27.02 -13.96
CA ARG A 156 -17.72 -28.26 -14.01
C ARG A 156 -19.18 -28.00 -14.38
N LEU A 157 -19.75 -26.89 -13.87
CA LEU A 157 -21.13 -26.51 -14.20
C LEU A 157 -21.28 -26.13 -15.68
N VAL A 158 -20.30 -25.42 -16.23
CA VAL A 158 -20.25 -25.07 -17.68
C VAL A 158 -20.13 -26.36 -18.52
N GLU A 159 -19.24 -27.27 -18.16
CA GLU A 159 -19.05 -28.57 -18.86
C GLU A 159 -20.32 -29.41 -18.87
N THR A 160 -21.07 -29.43 -17.78
CA THR A 160 -22.33 -30.16 -17.67
C THR A 160 -23.53 -29.44 -18.34
N LYS A 161 -23.30 -28.29 -18.98
CA LYS A 161 -24.35 -27.45 -19.63
C LYS A 161 -25.52 -27.09 -18.70
N ALA A 162 -25.32 -27.12 -17.41
CA ALA A 162 -26.34 -26.75 -16.43
C ALA A 162 -26.69 -25.28 -16.50
N GLU A 163 -25.72 -24.45 -16.91
CA GLU A 163 -25.93 -23.00 -17.08
C GLU A 163 -25.04 -22.43 -18.22
N GLN A 164 -25.58 -21.47 -18.96
CA GLN A 164 -24.88 -20.84 -20.09
C GLN A 164 -24.20 -19.52 -19.73
N ASN A 165 -24.37 -19.02 -18.49
CA ASN A 165 -23.92 -17.68 -18.13
C ASN A 165 -23.25 -17.66 -16.75
N ILE A 166 -22.00 -17.16 -16.69
CA ILE A 166 -21.18 -17.08 -15.47
C ILE A 166 -21.89 -16.30 -14.33
N LYS A 167 -22.69 -15.30 -14.66
CA LYS A 167 -23.45 -14.53 -13.65
C LYS A 167 -24.60 -15.33 -13.01
N SER A 168 -25.24 -16.23 -13.74
CA SER A 168 -26.27 -17.12 -13.19
C SER A 168 -25.65 -18.19 -12.31
N GLU A 169 -24.44 -18.64 -12.63
CA GLU A 169 -23.67 -19.59 -11.82
C GLU A 169 -23.24 -19.01 -10.47
N GLU A 170 -22.79 -17.75 -10.44
CA GLU A 170 -22.50 -17.06 -9.17
C GLU A 170 -23.74 -16.92 -8.27
N LYS A 171 -24.89 -16.67 -8.88
CA LYS A 171 -26.18 -16.57 -8.17
C LYS A 171 -26.63 -17.93 -7.65
N LEU A 172 -26.45 -19.02 -8.41
CA LEU A 172 -26.72 -20.39 -7.98
C LEU A 172 -25.80 -20.82 -6.82
N LEU A 173 -24.52 -20.53 -6.89
CA LEU A 173 -23.57 -20.79 -5.81
C LEU A 173 -23.92 -20.00 -4.54
N SER A 174 -24.40 -18.77 -4.66
CA SER A 174 -24.87 -17.97 -3.53
C SER A 174 -26.16 -18.53 -2.90
N VAL A 175 -27.08 -19.03 -3.72
CA VAL A 175 -28.33 -19.70 -3.26
C VAL A 175 -28.03 -21.06 -2.65
N GLN A 176 -27.11 -21.84 -3.23
CA GLN A 176 -26.65 -23.10 -2.64
C GLN A 176 -25.91 -22.88 -1.32
N ARG A 177 -25.18 -21.77 -1.15
CA ARG A 177 -24.58 -21.37 0.12
C ARG A 177 -25.63 -21.24 1.23
N THR A 178 -26.83 -20.81 0.88
CA THR A 178 -27.95 -20.65 1.81
C THR A 178 -28.74 -21.95 2.06
N MET A 179 -28.84 -22.82 1.04
CA MET A 179 -29.64 -24.06 1.08
C MET A 179 -28.87 -25.28 1.61
N PHE A 180 -27.56 -25.39 1.35
CA PHE A 180 -26.77 -26.55 1.75
C PHE A 180 -26.09 -26.40 3.12
N GLY A 181 -26.85 -25.97 4.14
CA GLY A 181 -26.42 -25.98 5.54
C GLY A 181 -26.05 -27.37 6.08
N THR A 182 -26.29 -28.43 5.35
CA THR A 182 -26.08 -29.81 5.78
C THR A 182 -25.67 -30.70 4.61
N HIS A 183 -24.54 -31.35 4.76
CA HIS A 183 -24.00 -32.43 3.92
C HIS A 183 -23.18 -32.05 2.67
N LEU A 184 -21.88 -31.87 2.87
CA LEU A 184 -20.86 -32.31 1.92
C LEU A 184 -19.97 -33.31 2.67
N LYS A 185 -20.26 -34.60 2.53
CA LYS A 185 -19.28 -35.67 2.70
C LYS A 185 -18.51 -35.75 1.39
N LEU A 186 -17.23 -35.40 1.39
CA LEU A 186 -16.26 -35.79 0.37
C LEU A 186 -15.79 -37.19 0.64
#